data_a9f04a26df4d2178649a72a725a243ef
#
_entry.id   a9f04a26df4d2178649a72a725a243ef
#
_cell.length_a   1.000
_cell.length_b   1.000
_cell.length_c   1.000
_cell.angle_alpha   90.00
_cell.angle_beta   90.00
_cell.angle_gamma   90.00
#
_symmetry.space_group_name_H-M   'P 1'
#
loop_
_entity.id
_entity.type
_entity.pdbx_description
1 polymer ?
#
loop_
_entity_poly.entity_id
_entity_poly.type
_entity_poly.pdbx_seq_one_letter_code
_entity_poly.pdbx_strand_id
1 'polypeptide(L)'
;MNNILKIALTLAVGIVLAGCYNDFDNPAPAKVYTDKDFTETGAEIISIKDLKAKFYEKWGHDANGLGRRVVIEDDVVIKGKVISSDAEGNVYKSLYIYDGEQAIELRLMNDNYVNYPLGQIV
;
A
#
# COMPACT_ATOMS: atom_id res chain seq x y z
N MET A 1 43.28 -41.15 -15.40
CA MET A 1 42.59 -39.94 -15.88
C MET A 1 43.66 -38.88 -16.10
N ASN A 2 43.84 -38.43 -17.33
CA ASN A 2 44.95 -37.53 -17.70
C ASN A 2 44.79 -36.18 -16.99
N ASN A 3 45.91 -35.57 -16.59
CA ASN A 3 45.90 -34.25 -15.91
C ASN A 3 45.16 -33.16 -16.70
N ILE A 4 45.21 -33.25 -18.03
CA ILE A 4 44.47 -32.36 -18.94
C ILE A 4 42.97 -32.49 -18.74
N LEU A 5 42.44 -33.69 -18.58
CA LEU A 5 40.99 -33.92 -18.35
C LEU A 5 40.53 -33.39 -16.99
N LYS A 6 41.39 -33.47 -15.98
CA LYS A 6 41.09 -32.90 -14.64
C LYS A 6 41.05 -31.37 -14.69
N ILE A 7 42.00 -30.75 -15.38
CA ILE A 7 42.05 -29.29 -15.55
C ILE A 7 40.86 -28.81 -16.36
N ALA A 8 40.47 -29.47 -17.44
CA ALA A 8 39.31 -29.14 -18.25
C ALA A 8 37.99 -29.26 -17.46
N LEU A 9 37.87 -30.30 -16.60
CA LEU A 9 36.69 -30.50 -15.75
C LEU A 9 36.57 -29.42 -14.66
N THR A 10 37.73 -29.03 -14.06
CA THR A 10 37.72 -27.94 -13.04
C THR A 10 37.38 -26.59 -13.65
N LEU A 11 37.84 -26.31 -14.87
CA LEU A 11 37.52 -25.08 -15.58
C LEU A 11 36.06 -25.01 -16.00
N ALA A 12 35.49 -26.13 -16.47
CA ALA A 12 34.08 -26.24 -16.81
C ALA A 12 33.14 -25.99 -15.61
N VAL A 13 33.46 -26.56 -14.45
CA VAL A 13 32.69 -26.34 -13.20
C VAL A 13 32.80 -24.89 -12.72
N GLY A 14 33.95 -24.24 -12.88
CA GLY A 14 34.15 -22.85 -12.51
C GLY A 14 33.28 -21.87 -13.35
N ILE A 15 33.11 -22.18 -14.63
CA ILE A 15 32.29 -21.33 -15.53
C ILE A 15 30.79 -21.46 -15.22
N VAL A 16 30.32 -22.63 -14.84
CA VAL A 16 28.90 -22.85 -14.50
C VAL A 16 28.49 -22.13 -13.20
N LEU A 17 29.41 -21.92 -12.28
CA LEU A 17 29.14 -21.22 -11.02
C LEU A 17 29.20 -19.69 -11.11
N ALA A 18 29.76 -19.14 -12.19
CA ALA A 18 29.85 -17.69 -12.39
C ALA A 18 28.61 -17.05 -13.07
N GLY A 19 27.63 -17.86 -13.46
CA GLY A 19 26.62 -17.47 -14.45
C GLY A 19 25.30 -16.94 -13.95
N CYS A 20 25.03 -16.73 -12.67
CA CYS A 20 23.66 -16.40 -12.23
C CYS A 20 23.51 -15.26 -11.20
N TYR A 21 24.50 -14.40 -11.02
CA TYR A 21 24.39 -13.45 -9.89
C TYR A 21 24.21 -11.96 -10.25
N ASN A 22 24.12 -11.60 -11.52
CA ASN A 22 24.10 -10.18 -11.91
C ASN A 22 22.88 -9.73 -12.71
N ASP A 23 21.81 -10.51 -12.77
CA ASP A 23 20.63 -10.19 -13.58
C ASP A 23 19.38 -9.93 -12.72
N PHE A 24 19.58 -9.27 -11.59
CA PHE A 24 18.44 -8.67 -10.87
C PHE A 24 18.27 -7.25 -11.40
N ASP A 25 17.34 -7.08 -12.33
CA ASP A 25 16.80 -5.76 -12.62
C ASP A 25 16.35 -5.13 -11.31
N ASN A 26 16.96 -4.02 -10.93
CA ASN A 26 16.48 -3.27 -9.80
C ASN A 26 15.01 -2.92 -10.04
N PRO A 27 14.09 -3.29 -9.15
CA PRO A 27 12.70 -2.93 -9.33
C PRO A 27 12.60 -1.43 -9.51
N ALA A 28 11.78 -1.00 -10.46
CA ALA A 28 11.54 0.41 -10.67
C ALA A 28 11.16 1.07 -9.33
N PRO A 29 11.69 2.24 -9.01
CA PRO A 29 11.33 2.93 -7.78
C PRO A 29 9.82 3.09 -7.71
N ALA A 30 9.24 2.81 -6.54
CA ALA A 30 7.81 2.96 -6.31
C ALA A 30 7.38 4.39 -6.67
N LYS A 31 6.30 4.52 -7.43
CA LYS A 31 5.76 5.85 -7.78
C LYS A 31 5.31 6.54 -6.49
N VAL A 32 5.89 7.69 -6.22
CA VAL A 32 5.46 8.57 -5.13
C VAL A 32 4.38 9.49 -5.70
N TYR A 33 3.17 9.35 -5.19
CA TYR A 33 2.06 10.22 -5.56
C TYR A 33 2.12 11.53 -4.78
N THR A 34 1.79 12.63 -5.44
CA THR A 34 1.67 13.97 -4.87
C THR A 34 0.21 14.44 -4.96
N ASP A 35 -0.13 15.49 -4.23
CA ASP A 35 -1.48 16.07 -4.27
C ASP A 35 -1.88 16.47 -5.70
N LYS A 36 -0.92 16.89 -6.54
CA LYS A 36 -1.14 17.23 -7.94
C LYS A 36 -1.63 16.07 -8.78
N ASP A 37 -1.12 14.87 -8.54
CA ASP A 37 -1.54 13.67 -9.30
C ASP A 37 -3.05 13.41 -9.19
N PHE A 38 -3.68 13.88 -8.12
CA PHE A 38 -5.11 13.73 -7.88
C PHE A 38 -5.90 14.98 -8.31
N THR A 39 -5.42 16.16 -7.96
CA THR A 39 -6.14 17.42 -8.30
C THR A 39 -6.13 17.72 -9.79
N GLU A 40 -5.13 17.28 -10.54
CA GLU A 40 -5.09 17.41 -12.00
C GLU A 40 -6.17 16.54 -12.69
N THR A 41 -6.64 15.48 -12.04
CA THR A 41 -7.78 14.68 -12.53
C THR A 41 -9.15 15.28 -12.19
N GLY A 42 -9.18 16.35 -11.40
CA GLY A 42 -10.39 17.01 -10.94
C GLY A 42 -10.86 16.55 -9.56
N ALA A 43 -10.15 15.63 -8.91
CA ALA A 43 -10.51 15.16 -7.58
C ALA A 43 -10.25 16.22 -6.50
N GLU A 44 -11.16 16.34 -5.56
CA GLU A 44 -11.05 17.23 -4.40
C GLU A 44 -10.38 16.50 -3.23
N ILE A 45 -9.30 17.07 -2.68
CA ILE A 45 -8.68 16.53 -1.45
C ILE A 45 -9.44 17.10 -0.25
N ILE A 46 -10.09 16.22 0.51
CA ILE A 46 -10.88 16.58 1.69
C ILE A 46 -10.29 15.95 2.97
N SER A 47 -10.64 16.53 4.13
CA SER A 47 -10.29 15.96 5.42
C SER A 47 -11.11 14.70 5.73
N ILE A 48 -10.62 13.84 6.62
CA ILE A 48 -11.40 12.69 7.14
C ILE A 48 -12.67 13.18 7.83
N LYS A 49 -12.61 14.34 8.48
CA LYS A 49 -13.77 14.99 9.10
C LYS A 49 -14.86 15.34 8.07
N ASP A 50 -14.46 15.93 6.95
CA ASP A 50 -15.41 16.33 5.89
C ASP A 50 -15.99 15.09 5.21
N LEU A 51 -15.19 14.05 4.99
CA LEU A 51 -15.70 12.78 4.49
C LEU A 51 -16.78 12.18 5.41
N LYS A 52 -16.56 12.20 6.73
CA LYS A 52 -17.56 11.77 7.70
C LYS A 52 -18.78 12.66 7.71
N ALA A 53 -18.61 13.98 7.55
CA ALA A 53 -19.74 14.92 7.46
C ALA A 53 -20.60 14.65 6.23
N LYS A 54 -19.99 14.40 5.06
CA LYS A 54 -20.71 13.98 3.83
C LYS A 54 -21.53 12.70 4.07
N PHE A 55 -20.99 11.74 4.82
CA PHE A 55 -21.74 10.54 5.18
C PHE A 55 -22.98 10.87 6.02
N TYR A 56 -22.85 11.69 7.07
CA TYR A 56 -23.95 12.05 7.94
C TYR A 56 -24.99 12.92 7.27
N GLU A 57 -24.59 13.84 6.43
CA GLU A 57 -25.50 14.69 5.67
C GLU A 57 -26.40 13.89 4.72
N LYS A 58 -25.79 12.93 4.00
CA LYS A 58 -26.51 12.14 2.98
C LYS A 58 -27.50 11.14 3.60
N TRP A 59 -27.26 10.65 4.82
CA TRP A 59 -27.96 9.48 5.35
C TRP A 59 -28.60 9.64 6.74
N GLY A 60 -28.34 10.72 7.43
CA GLY A 60 -28.85 10.96 8.77
C GLY A 60 -28.38 9.93 9.79
N HIS A 61 -28.57 10.21 11.06
CA HIS A 61 -28.36 9.25 12.12
C HIS A 61 -29.49 8.21 12.09
N ASP A 62 -29.15 6.95 11.86
CA ASP A 62 -30.04 5.86 12.28
C ASP A 62 -30.13 5.90 13.81
N ALA A 63 -31.35 5.87 14.34
CA ALA A 63 -31.60 5.91 15.79
C ALA A 63 -30.88 4.79 16.57
N ASN A 64 -30.40 3.75 15.91
CA ASN A 64 -29.71 2.61 16.50
C ASN A 64 -28.19 2.64 16.28
N GLY A 65 -27.62 3.69 15.68
CA GLY A 65 -26.17 3.78 15.43
C GLY A 65 -25.61 2.74 14.46
N LEU A 66 -26.46 1.94 13.84
CA LEU A 66 -26.07 0.95 12.84
C LEU A 66 -25.99 1.64 11.49
N GLY A 67 -24.74 1.98 11.10
CA GLY A 67 -24.45 2.67 9.86
C GLY A 67 -24.98 1.93 8.64
N ARG A 68 -25.81 2.59 7.84
CA ARG A 68 -26.17 2.15 6.50
C ARG A 68 -24.96 2.35 5.58
N ARG A 69 -24.85 1.54 4.54
CA ARG A 69 -23.85 1.76 3.50
C ARG A 69 -24.23 2.95 2.64
N VAL A 70 -23.26 3.84 2.45
CA VAL A 70 -23.36 4.98 1.55
C VAL A 70 -22.31 4.78 0.46
N VAL A 71 -22.69 4.98 -0.78
CA VAL A 71 -21.77 5.13 -1.89
C VAL A 71 -21.52 6.63 -2.06
N ILE A 72 -20.26 7.04 -1.95
CA ILE A 72 -19.84 8.41 -2.26
C ILE A 72 -19.43 8.38 -3.73
N GLU A 73 -20.21 9.07 -4.55
CA GLU A 73 -19.99 9.16 -6.00
C GLU A 73 -19.15 10.39 -6.37
N ASP A 74 -18.93 11.29 -5.39
CA ASP A 74 -18.09 12.46 -5.57
C ASP A 74 -16.62 12.03 -5.80
N ASP A 75 -15.93 12.71 -6.69
CA ASP A 75 -14.51 12.48 -6.95
C ASP A 75 -13.66 13.14 -5.85
N VAL A 76 -13.58 12.49 -4.72
CA VAL A 76 -12.88 12.97 -3.53
C VAL A 76 -11.76 12.05 -3.11
N VAL A 77 -10.69 12.62 -2.58
CA VAL A 77 -9.52 11.92 -2.05
C VAL A 77 -9.32 12.36 -0.60
N ILE A 78 -9.03 11.39 0.26
CA ILE A 78 -8.54 11.65 1.61
C ILE A 78 -7.07 11.21 1.71
N LYS A 79 -6.32 11.83 2.58
CA LYS A 79 -4.94 11.43 2.85
C LYS A 79 -4.69 11.39 4.36
N GLY A 80 -3.83 10.47 4.79
CA GLY A 80 -3.49 10.34 6.20
C GLY A 80 -2.24 9.51 6.42
N LYS A 81 -1.70 9.60 7.64
CA LYS A 81 -0.60 8.78 8.08
C LYS A 81 -1.14 7.43 8.53
N VAL A 82 -0.53 6.34 8.07
CA VAL A 82 -0.82 4.98 8.53
C VAL A 82 -0.46 4.84 10.01
N ILE A 83 -1.43 4.46 10.82
CA ILE A 83 -1.30 4.32 12.28
C ILE A 83 -1.58 2.90 12.78
N SER A 84 -1.79 1.93 11.89
CA SER A 84 -1.97 0.52 12.24
C SER A 84 -1.13 -0.39 11.35
N SER A 85 -0.92 -1.62 11.82
CA SER A 85 -0.27 -2.68 11.05
C SER A 85 -1.03 -3.98 11.27
N ASP A 86 -1.24 -4.74 10.21
CA ASP A 86 -1.86 -6.07 10.25
C ASP A 86 -0.83 -7.22 10.25
N ALA A 87 0.46 -6.90 10.40
CA ALA A 87 1.54 -7.89 10.43
C ALA A 87 1.36 -8.98 11.48
N GLU A 88 0.81 -8.63 12.65
CA GLU A 88 0.56 -9.55 13.76
C GLU A 88 -0.83 -10.19 13.71
N GLY A 89 -1.61 -9.96 12.65
CA GLY A 89 -2.93 -10.55 12.43
C GLY A 89 -4.08 -10.00 13.28
N ASN A 90 -3.85 -8.98 14.09
CA ASN A 90 -4.86 -8.41 15.01
C ASN A 90 -5.81 -7.39 14.35
N VAL A 91 -5.46 -6.85 13.19
CA VAL A 91 -6.24 -5.88 12.40
C VAL A 91 -6.42 -6.38 10.96
N TYR A 92 -6.85 -7.63 10.82
CA TYR A 92 -6.89 -8.32 9.54
C TYR A 92 -7.66 -7.54 8.46
N LYS A 93 -6.96 -7.25 7.34
CA LYS A 93 -7.48 -6.52 6.18
C LYS A 93 -8.01 -5.10 6.49
N SER A 94 -7.62 -4.55 7.63
CA SER A 94 -7.96 -3.19 8.02
C SER A 94 -6.70 -2.33 8.09
N LEU A 95 -6.81 -1.11 7.61
CA LEU A 95 -5.80 -0.08 7.69
C LEU A 95 -6.41 1.15 8.35
N TYR A 96 -5.77 1.67 9.40
CA TYR A 96 -6.18 2.92 10.02
C TYR A 96 -5.25 4.03 9.58
N ILE A 97 -5.83 5.13 9.11
CA ILE A 97 -5.11 6.35 8.75
C ILE A 97 -5.57 7.52 9.60
N TYR A 98 -4.67 8.47 9.85
CA TYR A 98 -4.89 9.68 10.63
C TYR A 98 -4.40 10.90 9.88
N ASP A 99 -5.24 11.92 9.72
CA ASP A 99 -4.95 13.14 8.96
C ASP A 99 -4.38 14.29 9.81
N GLY A 100 -4.22 14.09 11.12
CA GLY A 100 -3.81 15.12 12.08
C GLY A 100 -4.97 15.58 12.98
N GLU A 101 -6.21 15.37 12.59
CA GLU A 101 -7.41 15.71 13.35
C GLU A 101 -8.25 14.47 13.67
N GLN A 102 -8.49 13.61 12.68
CA GLN A 102 -9.30 12.41 12.82
C GLN A 102 -8.66 11.17 12.21
N ALA A 103 -9.12 10.01 12.64
CA ALA A 103 -8.75 8.73 12.05
C ALA A 103 -9.96 8.05 11.40
N ILE A 104 -9.66 7.20 10.41
CA ILE A 104 -10.66 6.35 9.74
C ILE A 104 -10.08 4.96 9.50
N GLU A 105 -10.94 3.94 9.60
CA GLU A 105 -10.63 2.58 9.19
C GLU A 105 -10.92 2.42 7.69
N LEU A 106 -9.94 1.89 6.97
CA LEU A 106 -10.06 1.47 5.58
C LEU A 106 -10.03 -0.05 5.54
N ARG A 107 -10.99 -0.68 4.87
CA ARG A 107 -10.99 -2.13 4.64
C ARG A 107 -10.47 -2.42 3.25
N LEU A 108 -9.34 -3.09 3.19
CA LEU A 108 -8.64 -3.44 1.96
C LEU A 108 -8.63 -4.95 1.78
N MET A 109 -8.46 -5.40 0.54
CA MET A 109 -8.59 -6.84 0.23
C MET A 109 -7.30 -7.64 0.47
N ASN A 110 -6.15 -6.97 0.59
CA ASN A 110 -4.82 -7.59 0.67
C ASN A 110 -4.18 -7.37 2.05
N ASP A 111 -3.04 -8.03 2.28
CA ASP A 111 -2.18 -7.78 3.43
C ASP A 111 -1.60 -6.36 3.34
N ASN A 112 -1.89 -5.54 4.33
CA ASN A 112 -1.68 -4.10 4.24
C ASN A 112 -0.29 -3.67 4.71
N TYR A 113 0.30 -4.39 5.68
CA TYR A 113 1.59 -4.03 6.29
C TYR A 113 2.76 -4.00 5.30
N VAL A 114 2.69 -4.81 4.23
CA VAL A 114 3.72 -4.84 3.18
C VAL A 114 3.62 -3.61 2.28
N ASN A 115 2.41 -3.22 1.90
CA ASN A 115 2.16 -2.14 0.95
C ASN A 115 2.04 -0.78 1.61
N TYR A 116 1.61 -0.75 2.87
CA TYR A 116 1.32 0.47 3.63
C TYR A 116 1.99 0.42 5.00
N PRO A 117 3.32 0.58 5.07
CA PRO A 117 4.05 0.51 6.33
C PRO A 117 3.62 1.61 7.30
N LEU A 118 3.72 1.31 8.59
CA LEU A 118 3.39 2.23 9.67
C LEU A 118 4.14 3.55 9.53
N GLY A 119 3.42 4.65 9.61
CA GLY A 119 3.98 6.01 9.50
C GLY A 119 4.02 6.57 8.07
N GLN A 120 3.74 5.78 7.04
CA GLN A 120 3.62 6.26 5.66
C GLN A 120 2.41 7.18 5.50
N ILE A 121 2.55 8.19 4.66
CA ILE A 121 1.40 8.98 4.17
C ILE A 121 0.81 8.29 2.95
N VAL A 122 -0.47 8.10 2.96
CA VAL A 122 -1.26 7.45 1.90
C VAL A 122 -2.46 8.31 1.55
#